data_e2e14fd5024e10fc142c9c62ee8db0d7
#
_entry.id   e2e14fd5024e10fc142c9c62ee8db0d7
#
_cell.length_a   1.000
_cell.length_b   1.000
_cell.length_c   1.000
_cell.angle_alpha   90.00
_cell.angle_beta   90.00
_cell.angle_gamma   90.00
#
_symmetry.space_group_name_H-M   'P 1'
#
loop_
_entity.id
_entity.type
_entity.pdbx_description
1 polymer ?
#
loop_
_entity_poly.entity_id
_entity_poly.type
_entity_poly.pdbx_seq_one_letter_code
_entity_poly.pdbx_strand_id
1 'polypeptide(L)'
;FKPIRTKSPDIDISEILPLHAKVADKFSLVRSVHHGGAAVHDAGWQIMQTGRRFSGGVQTPHAGAVASYLLGRKTDLPPFVVLPELMGRGGGNMPNGQAGGFLGKAHDPFVLNADPSKKNFKVPDLLPPDQVGAARLERRRKLRDIVDGAVKNFESSDDARLLNDNFHAAFRMMTSKK
;
A
#
# COMPACT_ATOMS: atom_id res chain seq x y z
N PHE A 1 -1.60 34.78 1.08
CA PHE A 1 -0.86 33.94 2.04
C PHE A 1 0.57 34.45 2.15
N LYS A 2 1.10 34.46 3.37
CA LYS A 2 2.46 34.95 3.65
C LYS A 2 3.43 33.77 3.79
N PRO A 3 4.69 33.93 3.43
CA PRO A 3 5.72 32.96 3.75
C PRO A 3 6.03 32.98 5.25
N ILE A 4 6.26 31.80 5.82
CA ILE A 4 6.77 31.65 7.18
C ILE A 4 8.10 30.89 7.16
N ARG A 5 8.99 31.24 8.07
CA ARG A 5 10.24 30.53 8.28
C ARG A 5 10.00 29.12 8.77
N THR A 6 10.84 28.21 8.32
CA THR A 6 10.80 26.83 8.76
C THR A 6 11.97 26.48 9.66
N LYS A 7 11.99 25.27 10.18
CA LYS A 7 13.14 24.72 10.93
C LYS A 7 14.40 24.59 10.06
N SER A 8 14.25 24.51 8.75
CA SER A 8 15.37 24.51 7.78
C SER A 8 15.64 25.94 7.28
N PRO A 9 16.89 26.47 7.38
CA PRO A 9 17.18 27.89 7.10
C PRO A 9 16.80 28.35 5.70
N ASP A 10 16.89 27.47 4.71
CA ASP A 10 16.73 27.80 3.29
C ASP A 10 15.33 27.46 2.73
N ILE A 11 14.42 27.08 3.62
CA ILE A 11 13.06 26.69 3.22
C ILE A 11 12.04 27.59 3.90
N ASP A 12 11.38 28.44 3.12
CA ASP A 12 10.18 29.16 3.52
C ASP A 12 8.96 28.49 2.87
N ILE A 13 7.88 28.35 3.62
CA ILE A 13 6.61 27.77 3.14
C ILE A 13 5.42 28.65 3.52
N SER A 14 4.25 28.35 2.99
CA SER A 14 3.04 29.12 3.30
C SER A 14 2.64 28.99 4.77
N GLU A 15 2.14 30.10 5.36
CA GLU A 15 1.60 30.19 6.72
C GLU A 15 0.46 29.19 7.00
N ILE A 16 -0.18 28.64 5.98
CA ILE A 16 -1.21 27.60 6.12
C ILE A 16 -0.64 26.23 6.50
N LEU A 17 0.69 26.06 6.48
CA LEU A 17 1.38 24.80 6.76
C LEU A 17 2.27 24.87 8.00
N PRO A 18 1.79 25.36 9.17
CA PRO A 18 2.65 25.63 10.32
C PRO A 18 3.27 24.36 10.94
N LEU A 19 2.60 23.20 10.79
CA LEU A 19 3.15 21.93 11.28
C LEU A 19 4.27 21.41 10.36
N HIS A 20 4.16 21.62 9.06
CA HIS A 20 5.22 21.29 8.11
C HIS A 20 6.46 22.17 8.34
N ALA A 21 6.28 23.46 8.69
CA ALA A 21 7.38 24.33 9.03
C ALA A 21 8.25 23.77 10.16
N LYS A 22 7.64 23.12 11.16
CA LYS A 22 8.32 22.53 12.32
C LYS A 22 9.15 21.28 12.00
N VAL A 23 8.85 20.59 10.90
CA VAL A 23 9.49 19.34 10.49
C VAL A 23 10.17 19.43 9.14
N ALA A 24 10.50 20.63 8.68
CA ALA A 24 11.10 20.87 7.38
C ALA A 24 12.49 20.23 7.22
N ASP A 25 13.15 19.87 8.30
CA ASP A 25 14.38 19.10 8.31
C ASP A 25 14.20 17.60 7.96
N LYS A 26 12.95 17.14 7.79
CA LYS A 26 12.62 15.74 7.54
C LYS A 26 12.07 15.46 6.15
N PHE A 27 11.97 16.46 5.30
CA PHE A 27 11.50 16.31 3.92
C PHE A 27 12.27 17.18 2.94
N SER A 28 12.24 16.81 1.67
CA SER A 28 12.76 17.60 0.58
C SER A 28 11.63 18.29 -0.17
N LEU A 29 11.85 19.54 -0.58
CA LEU A 29 10.89 20.34 -1.33
C LEU A 29 11.34 20.50 -2.77
N VAL A 30 10.64 19.86 -3.71
CA VAL A 30 10.89 19.99 -5.14
C VAL A 30 9.88 20.96 -5.75
N ARG A 31 10.28 22.18 -6.01
CA ARG A 31 9.40 23.27 -6.49
C ARG A 31 9.19 23.28 -8.01
N SER A 32 10.03 22.59 -8.75
CA SER A 32 10.03 22.57 -10.22
C SER A 32 9.26 21.40 -10.82
N VAL A 33 8.48 20.67 -10.01
CA VAL A 33 7.71 19.51 -10.50
C VAL A 33 6.62 19.98 -11.44
N HIS A 34 6.70 19.54 -12.67
CA HIS A 34 5.66 19.70 -13.69
C HIS A 34 5.63 18.50 -14.62
N HIS A 35 4.57 18.37 -15.41
CA HIS A 35 4.50 17.37 -16.46
C HIS A 35 3.94 17.95 -17.76
N GLY A 36 4.40 17.43 -18.91
CA GLY A 36 3.93 17.81 -20.25
C GLY A 36 2.64 17.12 -20.70
N GLY A 37 1.92 16.45 -19.82
CA GLY A 37 0.65 15.80 -20.13
C GLY A 37 -0.53 16.76 -20.12
N ALA A 38 -1.70 16.25 -20.57
CA ALA A 38 -2.93 17.01 -20.43
C ALA A 38 -3.22 17.38 -18.97
N ALA A 39 -3.88 18.50 -18.74
CA ALA A 39 -4.26 18.99 -17.42
C ALA A 39 -5.45 18.18 -16.85
N VAL A 40 -5.26 16.87 -16.69
CA VAL A 40 -6.23 15.94 -16.12
C VAL A 40 -5.63 15.21 -14.92
N HIS A 41 -6.46 14.98 -13.92
CA HIS A 41 -6.06 14.34 -12.66
C HIS A 41 -5.38 12.98 -12.88
N ASP A 42 -5.94 12.14 -13.75
CA ASP A 42 -5.42 10.79 -14.01
C ASP A 42 -3.96 10.79 -14.51
N ALA A 43 -3.63 11.73 -15.41
CA ALA A 43 -2.26 11.87 -15.92
C ALA A 43 -1.29 12.32 -14.82
N GLY A 44 -1.69 13.28 -14.00
CA GLY A 44 -0.91 13.76 -12.86
C GLY A 44 -0.66 12.65 -11.84
N TRP A 45 -1.69 11.91 -11.47
CA TRP A 45 -1.57 10.79 -10.52
C TRP A 45 -0.65 9.70 -11.02
N GLN A 46 -0.78 9.29 -12.29
CA GLN A 46 0.10 8.28 -12.88
C GLN A 46 1.57 8.72 -12.79
N ILE A 47 1.86 9.95 -13.19
CA ILE A 47 3.23 10.47 -13.20
C ILE A 47 3.78 10.57 -11.77
N MET A 48 3.00 11.07 -10.82
CA MET A 48 3.43 11.20 -9.42
C MET A 48 3.68 9.84 -8.76
N GLN A 49 2.90 8.82 -9.12
CA GLN A 49 2.99 7.51 -8.50
C GLN A 49 4.04 6.60 -9.15
N THR A 50 4.32 6.79 -10.45
CA THR A 50 5.14 5.86 -11.24
C THR A 50 6.31 6.49 -11.97
N GLY A 51 6.40 7.82 -11.99
CA GLY A 51 7.37 8.58 -12.77
C GLY A 51 7.06 8.67 -14.28
N ARG A 52 5.99 8.01 -14.77
CA ARG A 52 5.60 8.03 -16.19
C ARG A 52 4.11 7.82 -16.42
N ARG A 53 3.66 8.21 -17.60
CA ARG A 53 2.30 7.89 -18.06
C ARG A 53 2.21 6.46 -18.56
N PHE A 54 1.05 5.85 -18.37
CA PHE A 54 0.73 4.56 -18.99
C PHE A 54 0.81 4.67 -20.53
N SER A 55 1.52 3.75 -21.14
CA SER A 55 1.70 3.66 -22.58
C SER A 55 2.08 2.23 -22.97
N GLY A 56 1.63 1.79 -24.13
CA GLY A 56 2.04 0.52 -24.72
C GLY A 56 1.56 -0.73 -23.99
N GLY A 57 0.48 -0.66 -23.20
CA GLY A 57 -0.08 -1.81 -22.49
C GLY A 57 0.70 -2.25 -21.23
N VAL A 58 1.87 -1.68 -20.97
CA VAL A 58 2.70 -2.05 -19.82
C VAL A 58 2.32 -1.24 -18.60
N GLN A 59 1.86 -1.91 -17.56
CA GLN A 59 1.58 -1.30 -16.26
C GLN A 59 2.89 -1.02 -15.50
N THR A 60 3.19 0.27 -15.29
CA THR A 60 4.33 0.68 -14.49
C THR A 60 3.99 0.53 -13.00
N PRO A 61 4.89 -0.02 -12.17
CA PRO A 61 4.63 -0.18 -10.75
C PRO A 61 4.56 1.18 -10.03
N HIS A 62 3.72 1.22 -8.99
CA HIS A 62 3.71 2.32 -8.02
C HIS A 62 5.05 2.41 -7.28
N ALA A 63 5.47 3.61 -6.89
CA ALA A 63 6.69 3.80 -6.10
C ALA A 63 6.71 2.94 -4.81
N GLY A 64 5.56 2.76 -4.16
CA GLY A 64 5.41 1.84 -3.02
C GLY A 64 5.64 0.36 -3.36
N ALA A 65 5.24 -0.06 -4.56
CA ALA A 65 5.53 -1.41 -5.05
C ALA A 65 7.02 -1.62 -5.32
N VAL A 66 7.69 -0.61 -5.90
CA VAL A 66 9.15 -0.62 -6.08
C VAL A 66 9.87 -0.70 -4.74
N ALA A 67 9.44 0.08 -3.76
CA ALA A 67 9.99 0.02 -2.39
C ALA A 67 9.75 -1.36 -1.76
N SER A 68 8.56 -1.93 -1.92
CA SER A 68 8.25 -3.30 -1.47
C SER A 68 9.17 -4.35 -2.10
N TYR A 69 9.42 -4.22 -3.41
CA TYR A 69 10.33 -5.12 -4.13
C TYR A 69 11.77 -5.02 -3.64
N LEU A 70 12.30 -3.80 -3.51
CA LEU A 70 13.70 -3.57 -3.16
C LEU A 70 14.02 -3.80 -1.67
N LEU A 71 13.10 -3.45 -0.78
CA LEU A 71 13.33 -3.46 0.66
C LEU A 71 12.71 -4.68 1.36
N GLY A 72 11.77 -5.33 0.70
CA GLY A 72 11.03 -6.45 1.26
C GLY A 72 10.18 -6.07 2.48
N ARG A 73 9.66 -7.09 3.15
CA ARG A 73 8.92 -6.95 4.39
C ARG A 73 9.88 -6.87 5.57
N LYS A 74 9.74 -5.85 6.42
CA LYS A 74 10.58 -5.64 7.63
C LYS A 74 9.82 -5.91 8.95
N THR A 75 8.50 -5.98 8.89
CA THR A 75 7.62 -6.23 10.04
C THR A 75 6.49 -7.15 9.63
N ASP A 76 5.58 -7.48 10.54
CA ASP A 76 4.36 -8.23 10.20
C ASP A 76 3.35 -7.41 9.38
N LEU A 77 3.57 -6.10 9.27
CA LEU A 77 2.72 -5.24 8.43
C LEU A 77 3.06 -5.37 6.95
N PRO A 78 2.09 -5.16 6.05
CA PRO A 78 2.35 -5.06 4.62
C PRO A 78 3.36 -3.94 4.32
N PRO A 79 4.34 -4.15 3.43
CA PRO A 79 5.36 -3.16 3.10
C PRO A 79 4.80 -1.99 2.28
N PHE A 80 3.66 -2.16 1.63
CA PHE A 80 2.98 -1.15 0.85
C PHE A 80 1.48 -1.14 1.20
N VAL A 81 0.99 -0.02 1.71
CA VAL A 81 -0.40 0.17 2.17
C VAL A 81 -1.00 1.39 1.49
N VAL A 82 -2.24 1.26 1.03
CA VAL A 82 -3.06 2.37 0.51
C VAL A 82 -4.22 2.67 1.44
N LEU A 83 -4.39 3.94 1.77
CA LEU A 83 -5.37 4.47 2.71
C LEU A 83 -6.19 5.60 2.06
N PRO A 84 -7.49 5.67 2.26
CA PRO A 84 -8.39 4.60 2.75
C PRO A 84 -8.68 3.58 1.66
N GLU A 85 -8.60 3.96 0.40
CA GLU A 85 -8.91 3.17 -0.78
C GLU A 85 -8.10 3.63 -2.00
N LEU A 86 -8.14 2.88 -3.10
CA LEU A 86 -7.51 3.27 -4.36
C LEU A 86 -8.18 4.51 -4.93
N MET A 87 -7.38 5.42 -5.51
CA MET A 87 -7.88 6.62 -6.18
C MET A 87 -8.80 6.27 -7.34
N GLY A 88 -9.87 7.03 -7.52
CA GLY A 88 -10.85 6.85 -8.59
C GLY A 88 -11.97 5.84 -8.31
N ARG A 89 -11.94 5.12 -7.18
CA ARG A 89 -12.96 4.11 -6.85
C ARG A 89 -14.34 4.71 -6.58
N GLY A 90 -14.42 5.98 -6.22
CA GLY A 90 -15.67 6.69 -5.94
C GLY A 90 -16.47 7.17 -7.17
N GLY A 91 -16.22 6.62 -8.37
CA GLY A 91 -16.98 6.92 -9.61
C GLY A 91 -16.19 7.65 -10.70
N GLY A 92 -14.91 7.93 -10.50
CA GLY A 92 -14.00 8.40 -11.54
C GLY A 92 -13.28 7.24 -12.24
N ASN A 93 -12.59 7.54 -13.34
CA ASN A 93 -11.69 6.57 -13.95
C ASN A 93 -10.56 6.21 -12.97
N MET A 94 -10.31 4.94 -12.78
CA MET A 94 -9.18 4.50 -11.97
C MET A 94 -7.88 4.77 -12.74
N PRO A 95 -6.98 5.64 -12.24
CA PRO A 95 -5.71 5.86 -12.89
C PRO A 95 -4.83 4.60 -12.82
N ASN A 96 -4.08 4.37 -13.89
CA ASN A 96 -3.06 3.33 -13.91
C ASN A 96 -1.93 3.64 -12.90
N GLY A 97 -1.15 2.64 -12.52
CA GLY A 97 0.02 2.83 -11.67
C GLY A 97 -0.24 2.83 -10.17
N GLN A 98 -1.32 2.19 -9.72
CA GLN A 98 -1.64 2.06 -8.29
C GLN A 98 -1.25 0.71 -7.68
N ALA A 99 -0.67 -0.20 -8.46
CA ALA A 99 -0.38 -1.58 -8.09
C ALA A 99 1.08 -1.96 -8.38
N GLY A 100 1.40 -3.24 -8.29
CA GLY A 100 2.71 -3.81 -8.57
C GLY A 100 3.15 -3.71 -10.03
N GLY A 101 2.22 -3.49 -10.95
CA GLY A 101 2.53 -3.39 -12.38
C GLY A 101 3.31 -4.60 -12.88
N PHE A 102 4.38 -4.36 -13.65
CA PHE A 102 5.23 -5.43 -14.17
C PHE A 102 6.06 -6.17 -13.10
N LEU A 103 6.11 -5.68 -11.85
CA LEU A 103 6.71 -6.41 -10.73
C LEU A 103 5.81 -7.55 -10.23
N GLY A 104 4.56 -7.59 -10.66
CA GLY A 104 3.60 -8.62 -10.32
C GLY A 104 2.81 -8.35 -9.03
N LYS A 105 1.78 -9.18 -8.84
CA LYS A 105 0.80 -9.06 -7.76
C LYS A 105 1.37 -9.21 -6.35
N ALA A 106 2.53 -9.83 -6.21
CA ALA A 106 3.23 -9.93 -4.92
C ALA A 106 3.57 -8.57 -4.31
N HIS A 107 3.64 -7.53 -5.14
CA HIS A 107 3.97 -6.16 -4.76
C HIS A 107 2.77 -5.21 -4.84
N ASP A 108 1.55 -5.74 -5.00
CA ASP A 108 0.33 -4.96 -4.91
C ASP A 108 0.16 -4.38 -3.49
N PRO A 109 -0.51 -3.23 -3.36
CA PRO A 109 -0.76 -2.65 -2.05
C PRO A 109 -1.77 -3.46 -1.24
N PHE A 110 -1.59 -3.50 0.06
CA PHE A 110 -2.70 -3.77 0.96
C PHE A 110 -3.61 -2.55 0.99
N VAL A 111 -4.83 -2.68 0.50
CA VAL A 111 -5.82 -1.59 0.48
C VAL A 111 -6.69 -1.72 1.71
N LEU A 112 -6.71 -0.68 2.56
CA LEU A 112 -7.43 -0.73 3.83
C LEU A 112 -8.96 -0.85 3.64
N ASN A 113 -9.51 -0.15 2.64
CA ASN A 113 -10.96 -0.10 2.36
C ASN A 113 -11.82 0.30 3.58
N ALA A 114 -11.30 1.14 4.45
CA ALA A 114 -11.99 1.61 5.65
C ALA A 114 -11.53 3.02 5.99
N ASP A 115 -12.43 3.77 6.64
CA ASP A 115 -12.17 5.13 7.08
C ASP A 115 -11.52 5.15 8.47
N PRO A 116 -10.22 5.47 8.57
CA PRO A 116 -9.49 5.47 9.85
C PRO A 116 -9.86 6.64 10.78
N SER A 117 -10.66 7.62 10.31
CA SER A 117 -11.12 8.74 11.13
C SER A 117 -12.28 8.38 12.05
N LYS A 118 -12.93 7.26 11.82
CA LYS A 118 -14.09 6.83 12.63
C LYS A 118 -13.66 6.42 14.02
N LYS A 119 -14.42 6.86 15.05
CA LYS A 119 -14.13 6.52 16.46
C LYS A 119 -14.05 5.01 16.74
N ASN A 120 -14.82 4.21 16.03
CA ASN A 120 -14.87 2.75 16.16
C ASN A 120 -14.11 2.07 15.01
N PHE A 121 -13.06 2.71 14.50
CA PHE A 121 -12.26 2.15 13.43
C PHE A 121 -11.71 0.76 13.79
N LYS A 122 -11.92 -0.18 12.89
CA LYS A 122 -11.28 -1.50 12.90
C LYS A 122 -10.83 -1.81 11.48
N VAL A 123 -9.70 -2.47 11.34
CA VAL A 123 -9.29 -2.98 10.03
C VAL A 123 -10.25 -4.08 9.62
N PRO A 124 -10.96 -3.95 8.48
CA PRO A 124 -11.91 -4.97 8.04
C PRO A 124 -11.23 -6.34 7.91
N ASP A 125 -11.94 -7.37 8.31
CA ASP A 125 -11.55 -8.78 8.13
C ASP A 125 -10.18 -9.20 8.70
N LEU A 126 -9.52 -8.33 9.46
CA LEU A 126 -8.22 -8.64 10.07
C LEU A 126 -8.35 -9.53 11.30
N LEU A 127 -9.40 -9.37 12.08
CA LEU A 127 -9.61 -10.18 13.28
C LEU A 127 -10.61 -11.31 12.99
N PRO A 128 -10.35 -12.51 13.49
CA PRO A 128 -11.32 -13.58 13.39
C PRO A 128 -12.60 -13.18 14.15
N PRO A 129 -13.79 -13.69 13.73
CA PRO A 129 -15.01 -13.49 14.49
C PRO A 129 -14.84 -13.93 15.96
N ASP A 130 -15.52 -13.28 16.89
CA ASP A 130 -15.40 -13.51 18.34
C ASP A 130 -15.62 -14.98 18.74
N GLN A 131 -16.40 -15.74 17.93
CA GLN A 131 -16.64 -17.18 18.16
C GLN A 131 -15.46 -18.07 17.76
N VAL A 132 -14.41 -17.52 17.12
CA VAL A 132 -13.23 -18.25 16.65
C VAL A 132 -12.05 -17.97 17.57
N GLY A 133 -11.98 -18.69 18.68
CA GLY A 133 -10.84 -18.60 19.59
C GLY A 133 -9.52 -19.07 18.95
N ALA A 134 -8.39 -18.66 19.55
CA ALA A 134 -7.04 -18.92 19.05
C ALA A 134 -6.78 -20.42 18.75
N ALA A 135 -7.24 -21.32 19.60
CA ALA A 135 -7.09 -22.77 19.39
C ALA A 135 -7.84 -23.28 18.14
N ARG A 136 -8.99 -22.68 17.80
CA ARG A 136 -9.76 -23.03 16.60
C ARG A 136 -9.09 -22.45 15.35
N LEU A 137 -8.53 -21.26 15.46
CA LEU A 137 -7.78 -20.61 14.38
C LEU A 137 -6.54 -21.45 14.03
N GLU A 138 -5.78 -21.89 15.03
CA GLU A 138 -4.59 -22.71 14.82
C GLU A 138 -4.92 -24.09 14.24
N ARG A 139 -6.03 -24.72 14.66
CA ARG A 139 -6.49 -25.98 14.05
C ARG A 139 -6.87 -25.81 12.58
N ARG A 140 -7.52 -24.70 12.22
CA ARG A 140 -7.84 -24.39 10.81
C ARG A 140 -6.59 -24.20 9.97
N ARG A 141 -5.59 -23.52 10.51
CA ARG A 141 -4.30 -23.35 9.86
C ARG A 141 -3.63 -24.70 9.58
N LYS A 142 -3.50 -25.54 10.61
CA LYS A 142 -2.91 -26.88 10.46
C LYS A 142 -3.65 -27.76 9.46
N LEU A 143 -5.00 -27.71 9.47
CA LEU A 143 -5.81 -28.47 8.49
C LEU A 143 -5.54 -27.98 7.06
N ARG A 144 -5.44 -26.68 6.84
CA ARG A 144 -5.08 -26.14 5.54
C ARG A 144 -3.70 -26.64 5.11
N ASP A 145 -2.70 -26.53 5.97
CA ASP A 145 -1.32 -26.95 5.65
C ASP A 145 -1.25 -28.46 5.31
N ILE A 146 -2.09 -29.29 5.94
CA ILE A 146 -2.22 -30.72 5.61
C ILE A 146 -2.85 -30.89 4.22
N VAL A 147 -3.93 -30.17 3.90
CA VAL A 147 -4.62 -30.26 2.61
C VAL A 147 -3.71 -29.76 1.49
N ASP A 148 -3.07 -28.62 1.68
CA ASP A 148 -2.13 -28.06 0.70
C ASP A 148 -0.94 -28.99 0.45
N GLY A 149 -0.37 -29.60 1.50
CA GLY A 149 0.69 -30.58 1.38
C GLY A 149 0.28 -31.92 0.74
N ALA A 150 -1.01 -32.27 0.75
CA ALA A 150 -1.51 -33.46 0.08
C ALA A 150 -1.69 -33.30 -1.43
N VAL A 151 -1.79 -32.06 -1.93
CA VAL A 151 -1.98 -31.75 -3.35
C VAL A 151 -0.62 -31.37 -3.98
N LYS A 152 0.17 -32.38 -4.31
CA LYS A 152 1.56 -32.26 -4.79
C LYS A 152 1.80 -31.31 -5.99
N ASN A 153 0.78 -30.97 -6.76
CA ASN A 153 0.90 -30.11 -7.94
C ASN A 153 0.35 -28.70 -7.74
N PHE A 154 -0.30 -28.40 -6.61
CA PHE A 154 -0.92 -27.10 -6.37
C PHE A 154 0.13 -26.01 -6.09
N GLU A 155 1.22 -26.34 -5.41
CA GLU A 155 2.28 -25.40 -5.03
C GLU A 155 3.27 -25.09 -6.18
N SER A 156 3.12 -25.70 -7.35
CA SER A 156 4.06 -25.52 -8.47
C SER A 156 3.85 -24.21 -9.24
N SER A 157 2.67 -23.57 -9.14
CA SER A 157 2.39 -22.31 -9.81
C SER A 157 2.80 -21.10 -8.96
N ASP A 158 3.23 -20.02 -9.62
CA ASP A 158 3.58 -18.76 -8.94
C ASP A 158 2.37 -18.14 -8.22
N ASP A 159 1.16 -18.29 -8.80
CA ASP A 159 -0.08 -17.82 -8.19
C ASP A 159 -0.42 -18.58 -6.90
N ALA A 160 -0.18 -19.87 -6.85
CA ALA A 160 -0.41 -20.68 -5.65
C ALA A 160 0.58 -20.33 -4.54
N ARG A 161 1.86 -20.14 -4.88
CA ARG A 161 2.89 -19.67 -3.94
C ARG A 161 2.53 -18.30 -3.36
N LEU A 162 2.12 -17.36 -4.22
CA LEU A 162 1.70 -16.02 -3.80
C LEU A 162 0.48 -16.08 -2.86
N LEU A 163 -0.51 -16.93 -3.17
CA LEU A 163 -1.67 -17.12 -2.31
C LEU A 163 -1.27 -17.65 -0.93
N ASN A 164 -0.37 -18.63 -0.88
CA ASN A 164 0.17 -19.17 0.36
C ASN A 164 0.93 -18.13 1.18
N ASP A 165 1.79 -17.35 0.56
CA ASP A 165 2.55 -16.26 1.21
C ASP A 165 1.62 -15.19 1.77
N ASN A 166 0.57 -14.81 1.04
CA ASN A 166 -0.44 -13.88 1.50
C ASN A 166 -1.22 -14.42 2.70
N PHE A 167 -1.52 -15.71 2.71
CA PHE A 167 -2.19 -16.37 3.83
C PHE A 167 -1.32 -16.36 5.09
N HIS A 168 -0.05 -16.70 4.97
CA HIS A 168 0.92 -16.61 6.08
C HIS A 168 1.09 -15.18 6.58
N ALA A 169 1.10 -14.21 5.67
CA ALA A 169 1.16 -12.79 6.03
C ALA A 169 -0.06 -12.33 6.83
N ALA A 170 -1.26 -12.72 6.40
CA ALA A 170 -2.50 -12.43 7.13
C ALA A 170 -2.51 -13.06 8.53
N PHE A 171 -2.07 -14.31 8.66
CA PHE A 171 -1.94 -14.97 9.97
C PHE A 171 -0.97 -14.25 10.90
N ARG A 172 0.20 -13.82 10.39
CA ARG A 172 1.15 -13.03 11.20
C ARG A 172 0.53 -11.74 11.69
N MET A 173 -0.18 -10.99 10.80
CA MET A 173 -0.87 -9.76 11.21
C MET A 173 -1.92 -9.98 12.29
N MET A 174 -2.71 -11.07 12.20
CA MET A 174 -3.75 -11.40 13.19
C MET A 174 -3.18 -11.81 14.55
N THR A 175 -1.99 -12.41 14.57
CA THR A 175 -1.39 -13.00 15.77
C THR A 175 -0.23 -12.19 16.33
N SER A 176 0.19 -11.13 15.65
CA SER A 176 1.27 -10.24 16.09
C SER A 176 0.89 -9.57 17.41
N LYS A 177 1.74 -9.76 18.43
CA LYS A 177 1.62 -9.05 19.71
C LYS A 177 2.17 -7.65 19.50
N LYS A 178 1.32 -6.65 19.51
CA LYS A 178 1.73 -5.26 19.72
C LYS A 178 1.60 -4.88 21.17
#